data_8f4988fbf4968fe7c7f372da10b1b381
#
_entry.id   8f4988fbf4968fe7c7f372da10b1b381
#
_cell.length_a   1.000
_cell.length_b   1.000
_cell.length_c   1.000
_cell.angle_alpha   90.00
_cell.angle_beta   90.00
_cell.angle_gamma   90.00
#
_symmetry.space_group_name_H-M   'P 1'
#
loop_
_entity.id
_entity.type
_entity.pdbx_description
1 polymer ?
#
loop_
_entity_poly.entity_id
_entity_poly.type
_entity_poly.pdbx_seq_one_letter_code
_entity_poly.pdbx_strand_id
1 'polypeptide(L)'
;MLKVVVLSRGAGKQQYGLGHDAKLLELSLKELHKLGKTNLALIHKDPYMYVGEQYADVNIHLEVPCRAAYPYGKVNVVIPNPEWWYKEGWAWVEQDPSTVFFHKSKHSETLFGGKGSLIGWRCPSLDKPVTDKKKIDQVLFIVGGSKNKKAAADIIVENWRPEYNKLIVLSSVTGLEKPNVVWIKQFITNEEKQQLLAVSKYHIVASLAEGFGYTMVESIAAGAKILWTDIPVYKELWGGLLGCSGIIKTTTDESSCPMLDKPVSFTNQSLFDAMLSLDKQSYTNVNEYILKMNKDFRQKFTYAWLGVEQRVKRYNEKVKKTGSDPIIGVVTLVYNRPHWFTHALRNIETSNYPRDKIVWVVVDDSEPNNRVDSYIEKTRIALPDLNIVYVSLPKKTPLGAKRNIGCEAAIKANNEVSVFAFMDDDDHYPEDSLSLRVRGLSEKIGAVYCATLPMYDTCKYISAMNVPPLDLGPAERVSEATLCFKRTFWELGKFPKDINIGEGEGFLKGREHETVELSPKNVIVSFIHNKNLTSRRVPETKEPNGCHYGFSDEYFTMISQLGSA
;
A
#
# COMPACT_ATOMS: atom_id res chain seq x y z
N MET A 1 -12.01 3.81 20.64
CA MET A 1 -12.08 2.58 19.79
C MET A 1 -10.97 2.70 18.78
N LEU A 2 -10.09 1.67 18.67
CA LEU A 2 -9.06 1.67 17.64
C LEU A 2 -9.67 1.39 16.28
N LYS A 3 -9.34 2.21 15.29
CA LYS A 3 -9.70 1.99 13.90
C LYS A 3 -8.56 1.26 13.20
N VAL A 4 -8.81 0.01 12.77
CA VAL A 4 -7.82 -0.85 12.12
C VAL A 4 -8.24 -1.10 10.68
N VAL A 5 -7.35 -0.80 9.74
CA VAL A 5 -7.51 -1.08 8.32
C VAL A 5 -6.57 -2.23 7.94
N VAL A 6 -7.11 -3.30 7.39
CA VAL A 6 -6.33 -4.43 6.85
C VAL A 6 -6.25 -4.28 5.34
N LEU A 7 -5.03 -4.18 4.84
CA LEU A 7 -4.69 -4.03 3.44
C LEU A 7 -4.18 -5.35 2.89
N SER A 8 -4.96 -5.97 2.02
CA SER A 8 -4.63 -7.26 1.41
C SER A 8 -5.03 -7.28 -0.05
N ARG A 9 -4.16 -7.81 -0.91
CA ARG A 9 -4.50 -8.09 -2.30
C ARG A 9 -5.68 -9.05 -2.36
N GLY A 10 -6.69 -8.70 -3.15
CA GLY A 10 -7.88 -9.53 -3.29
C GLY A 10 -8.78 -9.55 -2.04
N ALA A 11 -8.77 -8.47 -1.24
CA ALA A 11 -9.77 -8.28 -0.20
C ALA A 11 -11.18 -8.52 -0.78
N GLY A 12 -11.92 -9.47 -0.17
CA GLY A 12 -13.21 -9.94 -0.69
C GLY A 12 -13.15 -11.14 -1.66
N LYS A 13 -11.97 -11.55 -2.15
CA LYS A 13 -11.78 -12.78 -2.93
C LYS A 13 -11.28 -13.91 -2.04
N GLN A 14 -12.17 -14.76 -1.55
CA GLN A 14 -11.87 -15.82 -0.58
C GLN A 14 -10.93 -16.94 -1.08
N GLN A 15 -10.48 -16.88 -2.33
CA GLN A 15 -9.89 -18.02 -3.05
C GLN A 15 -8.36 -18.07 -3.03
N TYR A 16 -7.69 -17.06 -2.47
CA TYR A 16 -6.23 -16.98 -2.45
C TYR A 16 -5.67 -17.07 -1.03
N GLY A 17 -4.41 -17.51 -0.89
CA GLY A 17 -3.72 -17.61 0.40
C GLY A 17 -3.79 -16.33 1.24
N LEU A 18 -3.72 -15.16 0.59
CA LEU A 18 -3.90 -13.85 1.25
C LEU A 18 -5.30 -13.61 1.79
N GLY A 19 -6.33 -14.15 1.15
CA GLY A 19 -7.70 -14.11 1.68
C GLY A 19 -7.82 -14.93 2.97
N HIS A 20 -7.11 -16.07 3.07
CA HIS A 20 -6.98 -16.84 4.30
C HIS A 20 -6.22 -16.07 5.38
N ASP A 21 -5.09 -15.44 5.03
CA ASP A 21 -4.30 -14.62 5.95
C ASP A 21 -5.15 -13.48 6.53
N ALA A 22 -5.87 -12.75 5.70
CA ALA A 22 -6.75 -11.67 6.12
C ALA A 22 -7.85 -12.16 7.09
N LYS A 23 -8.49 -13.28 6.77
CA LYS A 23 -9.54 -13.89 7.61
C LYS A 23 -9.01 -14.38 8.95
N LEU A 24 -7.85 -15.05 8.98
CA LEU A 24 -7.23 -15.52 10.22
C LEU A 24 -6.78 -14.38 11.12
N LEU A 25 -6.24 -13.31 10.51
CA LEU A 25 -5.89 -12.08 11.23
C LEU A 25 -7.13 -11.41 11.82
N GLU A 26 -8.19 -11.27 11.03
CA GLU A 26 -9.47 -10.71 11.49
C GLU A 26 -10.04 -11.48 12.67
N LEU A 27 -10.07 -12.82 12.58
CA LEU A 27 -10.52 -13.67 13.67
C LEU A 27 -9.68 -13.45 14.94
N SER A 28 -8.36 -13.33 14.78
CA SER A 28 -7.44 -13.12 15.89
C SER A 28 -7.64 -11.76 16.56
N LEU A 29 -7.85 -10.70 15.78
CA LEU A 29 -8.19 -9.37 16.29
C LEU A 29 -9.55 -9.35 16.99
N LYS A 30 -10.56 -10.03 16.44
CA LYS A 30 -11.88 -10.18 17.08
C LYS A 30 -11.82 -10.96 18.39
N GLU A 31 -10.96 -11.96 18.49
CA GLU A 31 -10.71 -12.68 19.75
C GLU A 31 -10.11 -11.75 20.81
N LEU A 32 -9.13 -10.92 20.45
CA LEU A 32 -8.57 -9.91 21.37
C LEU A 32 -9.63 -8.91 21.83
N HIS A 33 -10.50 -8.46 20.93
CA HIS A 33 -11.60 -7.56 21.25
C HIS A 33 -12.59 -8.19 22.26
N LYS A 34 -13.03 -9.43 22.02
CA LYS A 34 -13.92 -10.17 22.93
C LYS A 34 -13.33 -10.37 24.33
N LEU A 35 -12.00 -10.48 24.40
CA LEU A 35 -11.29 -10.60 25.69
C LEU A 35 -11.09 -9.24 26.38
N GLY A 36 -11.65 -8.14 25.84
CA GLY A 36 -11.47 -6.80 26.35
C GLY A 36 -10.05 -6.24 26.26
N LYS A 37 -9.19 -6.88 25.43
CA LYS A 37 -7.79 -6.47 25.27
C LYS A 37 -7.59 -5.39 24.21
N THR A 38 -8.56 -5.20 23.33
CA THR A 38 -8.53 -4.16 22.32
C THR A 38 -9.95 -3.74 21.95
N ASN A 39 -10.09 -2.52 21.49
CA ASN A 39 -11.34 -1.98 20.99
C ASN A 39 -11.12 -1.56 19.54
N LEU A 40 -11.71 -2.28 18.58
CA LEU A 40 -11.41 -2.10 17.17
C LEU A 40 -12.65 -1.96 16.27
N ALA A 41 -12.48 -1.13 15.24
CA ALA A 41 -13.32 -1.12 14.06
C ALA A 41 -12.46 -1.61 12.88
N LEU A 42 -12.86 -2.73 12.28
CA LEU A 42 -12.09 -3.44 11.26
C LEU A 42 -12.62 -3.13 9.87
N ILE A 43 -11.74 -2.74 8.96
CA ILE A 43 -12.06 -2.48 7.55
C ILE A 43 -11.05 -3.23 6.69
N HIS A 44 -11.53 -3.97 5.68
CA HIS A 44 -10.68 -4.61 4.68
C HIS A 44 -10.65 -3.80 3.40
N LYS A 45 -9.45 -3.55 2.87
CA LYS A 45 -9.24 -2.82 1.60
C LYS A 45 -8.17 -3.50 0.75
N ASP A 46 -8.37 -3.49 -0.55
CA ASP A 46 -7.33 -3.86 -1.50
C ASP A 46 -6.31 -2.72 -1.59
N PRO A 47 -4.99 -2.99 -1.41
CA PRO A 47 -3.95 -1.95 -1.45
C PRO A 47 -3.85 -1.22 -2.78
N TYR A 48 -4.22 -1.85 -3.90
CA TYR A 48 -4.23 -1.20 -5.22
C TYR A 48 -5.46 -0.33 -5.46
N MET A 49 -6.54 -0.60 -4.71
CA MET A 49 -7.78 0.16 -4.74
C MET A 49 -7.90 1.11 -3.55
N TYR A 50 -6.83 1.20 -2.72
CA TYR A 50 -6.84 2.08 -1.57
C TYR A 50 -6.64 3.53 -2.02
N VAL A 51 -7.69 4.29 -1.89
CA VAL A 51 -7.72 5.73 -2.09
C VAL A 51 -7.96 6.35 -0.73
N GLY A 52 -6.95 6.56 0.06
CA GLY A 52 -6.85 7.22 1.37
C GLY A 52 -8.13 7.83 1.97
N GLU A 53 -9.14 6.99 2.21
CA GLU A 53 -10.48 7.50 2.57
C GLU A 53 -10.60 7.95 4.02
N GLN A 54 -9.77 7.40 4.89
CA GLN A 54 -9.92 7.69 6.31
C GLN A 54 -8.65 7.36 7.09
N TYR A 55 -8.27 8.23 8.03
CA TYR A 55 -7.25 7.91 9.01
C TYR A 55 -7.61 6.66 9.79
N ALA A 56 -6.63 5.77 9.91
CA ALA A 56 -6.67 4.62 10.79
C ALA A 56 -5.73 4.86 11.98
N ASP A 57 -6.05 4.28 13.12
CA ASP A 57 -5.07 4.18 14.20
C ASP A 57 -3.97 3.19 13.81
N VAL A 58 -4.34 2.11 13.13
CA VAL A 58 -3.42 1.08 12.66
C VAL A 58 -3.78 0.66 11.24
N ASN A 59 -2.81 0.73 10.33
CA ASN A 59 -2.85 0.02 9.06
C ASN A 59 -2.10 -1.30 9.20
N ILE A 60 -2.68 -2.39 8.72
CA ILE A 60 -2.00 -3.69 8.63
C ILE A 60 -1.83 -4.05 7.16
N HIS A 61 -0.59 -4.13 6.73
CA HIS A 61 -0.20 -4.47 5.37
C HIS A 61 0.15 -5.97 5.31
N LEU A 62 -0.63 -6.76 4.59
CA LEU A 62 -0.36 -8.17 4.37
C LEU A 62 0.44 -8.36 3.09
N GLU A 63 1.54 -9.10 3.19
CA GLU A 63 2.48 -9.46 2.14
C GLU A 63 3.35 -8.29 1.67
N VAL A 64 2.74 -7.20 1.19
CA VAL A 64 3.44 -6.04 0.60
C VAL A 64 2.93 -4.74 1.19
N PRO A 65 3.80 -3.73 1.34
CA PRO A 65 3.39 -2.43 1.85
C PRO A 65 2.56 -1.67 0.81
N CYS A 66 1.52 -0.99 1.26
CA CYS A 66 0.74 -0.06 0.46
C CYS A 66 1.20 1.37 0.74
N ARG A 67 2.02 1.95 -0.14
CA ARG A 67 2.59 3.29 0.04
C ARG A 67 1.51 4.36 0.22
N ALA A 68 0.43 4.28 -0.55
CA ALA A 68 -0.69 5.23 -0.47
C ALA A 68 -1.41 5.21 0.89
N ALA A 69 -1.34 4.11 1.64
CA ALA A 69 -1.99 3.99 2.95
C ALA A 69 -1.12 4.47 4.12
N TYR A 70 0.19 4.53 3.94
CA TYR A 70 1.14 4.83 5.03
C TYR A 70 0.87 6.14 5.75
N PRO A 71 0.61 7.28 5.05
CA PRO A 71 0.35 8.56 5.70
C PRO A 71 -0.94 8.58 6.53
N TYR A 72 -1.85 7.63 6.27
CA TYR A 72 -3.17 7.56 6.91
C TYR A 72 -3.21 6.61 8.10
N GLY A 73 -2.09 5.98 8.47
CA GLY A 73 -1.95 5.16 9.68
C GLY A 73 -1.05 5.82 10.71
N LYS A 74 -1.50 5.89 11.98
CA LYS A 74 -0.62 6.33 13.09
C LYS A 74 0.48 5.30 13.34
N VAL A 75 0.14 4.03 13.13
CA VAL A 75 1.07 2.89 13.15
C VAL A 75 0.79 2.02 11.93
N ASN A 76 1.84 1.63 11.23
CA ASN A 76 1.78 0.75 10.07
C ASN A 76 2.39 -0.60 10.44
N VAL A 77 1.57 -1.62 10.64
CA VAL A 77 2.00 -2.99 10.88
C VAL A 77 2.20 -3.67 9.54
N VAL A 78 3.38 -4.21 9.30
CA VAL A 78 3.69 -4.97 8.07
C VAL A 78 3.90 -6.43 8.43
N ILE A 79 3.14 -7.32 7.78
CA ILE A 79 3.29 -8.77 7.87
C ILE A 79 3.84 -9.26 6.54
N PRO A 80 5.16 -9.26 6.35
CA PRO A 80 5.76 -9.49 5.04
C PRO A 80 5.73 -10.97 4.66
N ASN A 81 5.69 -11.22 3.35
CA ASN A 81 6.11 -12.47 2.75
C ASN A 81 7.44 -12.20 2.04
N PRO A 82 8.59 -12.66 2.59
CA PRO A 82 9.93 -12.29 2.10
C PRO A 82 10.18 -12.64 0.63
N GLU A 83 9.52 -13.67 0.11
CA GLU A 83 9.60 -14.09 -1.29
C GLU A 83 8.97 -13.10 -2.28
N TRP A 84 8.21 -12.12 -1.77
CA TRP A 84 7.64 -11.01 -2.53
C TRP A 84 8.21 -9.66 -2.13
N TRP A 85 9.15 -9.63 -1.17
CA TRP A 85 9.73 -8.39 -0.66
C TRP A 85 10.82 -7.88 -1.58
N TYR A 86 10.54 -6.82 -2.34
CA TYR A 86 11.51 -6.13 -3.18
C TYR A 86 12.42 -5.25 -2.32
N LYS A 87 13.64 -5.74 -2.06
CA LYS A 87 14.56 -5.17 -1.06
C LYS A 87 14.86 -3.69 -1.28
N GLU A 88 15.20 -3.31 -2.51
CA GLU A 88 15.56 -1.90 -2.81
C GLU A 88 14.34 -1.00 -2.87
N GLY A 89 13.26 -1.44 -3.56
CA GLY A 89 12.04 -0.64 -3.73
C GLY A 89 11.28 -0.36 -2.44
N TRP A 90 11.49 -1.19 -1.39
CA TRP A 90 10.79 -1.03 -0.12
C TRP A 90 11.69 -0.72 1.07
N ALA A 91 12.94 -0.32 0.83
CA ALA A 91 13.87 0.12 1.87
C ALA A 91 13.31 1.28 2.73
N TRP A 92 12.49 2.13 2.15
CA TRP A 92 11.79 3.22 2.85
C TRP A 92 10.87 2.74 3.97
N VAL A 93 10.26 1.55 3.83
CA VAL A 93 9.39 0.95 4.86
C VAL A 93 10.15 0.67 6.15
N GLU A 94 11.38 0.18 6.01
CA GLU A 94 12.25 -0.12 7.15
C GLU A 94 12.76 1.13 7.87
N GLN A 95 12.72 2.27 7.20
CA GLN A 95 13.16 3.57 7.71
C GLN A 95 12.01 4.37 8.33
N ASP A 96 10.75 4.05 7.99
CA ASP A 96 9.58 4.77 8.48
C ASP A 96 9.34 4.46 9.98
N PRO A 97 9.32 5.48 10.87
CA PRO A 97 9.18 5.28 12.31
C PRO A 97 7.81 4.75 12.73
N SER A 98 6.80 4.86 11.87
CA SER A 98 5.47 4.29 12.13
C SER A 98 5.42 2.78 11.87
N THR A 99 6.43 2.22 11.19
CA THR A 99 6.46 0.81 10.80
C THR A 99 6.73 -0.11 11.99
N VAL A 100 5.97 -1.20 12.04
CA VAL A 100 6.16 -2.34 12.94
C VAL A 100 6.08 -3.61 12.12
N PHE A 101 7.12 -4.44 12.17
CA PHE A 101 7.10 -5.74 11.49
C PHE A 101 6.56 -6.84 12.40
N PHE A 102 5.69 -7.68 11.84
CA PHE A 102 5.22 -8.93 12.44
C PHE A 102 5.61 -10.10 11.53
N HIS A 103 6.43 -11.01 12.04
CA HIS A 103 6.97 -12.12 11.26
C HIS A 103 6.22 -13.42 11.52
N LYS A 104 5.84 -14.11 10.43
CA LYS A 104 5.19 -15.41 10.48
C LYS A 104 6.14 -16.54 10.88
N SER A 105 7.44 -16.37 10.63
CA SER A 105 8.49 -17.37 10.87
C SER A 105 9.77 -16.69 11.36
N LYS A 106 10.62 -17.49 12.02
CA LYS A 106 11.97 -17.05 12.43
C LYS A 106 12.84 -16.74 11.22
N HIS A 107 12.66 -17.51 10.13
CA HIS A 107 13.32 -17.22 8.85
C HIS A 107 13.00 -15.81 8.37
N SER A 108 11.72 -15.43 8.33
CA SER A 108 11.31 -14.05 7.96
C SER A 108 11.95 -13.01 8.89
N GLU A 109 11.89 -13.20 10.21
CA GLU A 109 12.52 -12.29 11.17
C GLU A 109 14.02 -12.13 10.93
N THR A 110 14.72 -13.23 10.62
CA THR A 110 16.16 -13.22 10.34
C THR A 110 16.50 -12.44 9.08
N LEU A 111 15.72 -12.61 8.00
CA LEU A 111 15.91 -11.88 6.75
C LEU A 111 15.76 -10.36 6.92
N PHE A 112 14.92 -9.92 7.86
CA PHE A 112 14.75 -8.51 8.24
C PHE A 112 15.73 -8.05 9.33
N GLY A 113 16.81 -8.79 9.59
CA GLY A 113 17.83 -8.43 10.57
C GLY A 113 17.33 -8.40 12.02
N GLY A 114 16.31 -9.18 12.36
CA GLY A 114 15.71 -9.22 13.69
C GLY A 114 14.81 -8.04 14.02
N LYS A 115 14.49 -7.17 13.05
CA LYS A 115 13.58 -6.04 13.25
C LYS A 115 12.15 -6.52 13.38
N GLY A 116 11.44 -6.12 14.42
CA GLY A 116 10.02 -6.44 14.62
C GLY A 116 9.76 -7.54 15.64
N SER A 117 8.64 -8.24 15.49
CA SER A 117 8.19 -9.28 16.43
C SER A 117 7.89 -10.58 15.69
N LEU A 118 8.47 -11.67 16.16
CA LEU A 118 8.08 -13.02 15.73
C LEU A 118 6.74 -13.37 16.37
N ILE A 119 5.67 -13.34 15.58
CA ILE A 119 4.33 -13.72 16.03
C ILE A 119 4.00 -15.17 15.72
N GLY A 120 4.72 -15.81 14.79
CA GLY A 120 4.30 -17.06 14.18
C GLY A 120 3.08 -16.84 13.27
N TRP A 121 2.35 -17.92 12.98
CA TRP A 121 1.11 -17.78 12.22
C TRP A 121 0.05 -18.77 12.71
N ARG A 122 -1.22 -18.39 12.58
CA ARG A 122 -2.35 -19.21 12.95
C ARG A 122 -2.62 -20.26 11.87
N CYS A 123 -2.62 -21.54 12.24
CA CYS A 123 -3.16 -22.57 11.39
C CYS A 123 -4.70 -22.50 11.38
N PRO A 124 -5.34 -22.70 10.21
CA PRO A 124 -6.77 -22.94 10.18
C PRO A 124 -7.10 -24.15 11.07
N SER A 125 -8.27 -24.14 11.70
CA SER A 125 -8.70 -25.29 12.45
C SER A 125 -8.89 -26.48 11.50
N LEU A 126 -8.38 -27.63 11.89
CA LEU A 126 -8.61 -28.89 11.17
C LEU A 126 -10.02 -29.41 11.54
N ASP A 127 -11.06 -28.60 11.22
CA ASP A 127 -12.43 -29.00 11.46
C ASP A 127 -12.76 -30.20 10.57
N LYS A 128 -12.66 -31.37 11.14
CA LYS A 128 -12.85 -32.72 10.60
C LYS A 128 -11.77 -33.14 9.59
N PRO A 129 -10.84 -34.02 10.01
CA PRO A 129 -10.07 -34.75 9.03
C PRO A 129 -11.03 -35.50 8.12
N VAL A 130 -10.88 -35.35 6.82
CA VAL A 130 -11.60 -36.16 5.82
C VAL A 130 -10.93 -37.55 5.80
N THR A 131 -11.02 -38.28 6.95
CA THR A 131 -10.22 -39.48 7.18
C THR A 131 -10.87 -40.78 6.76
N ASP A 132 -12.18 -40.78 6.44
CA ASP A 132 -12.94 -41.99 6.20
C ASP A 132 -12.97 -42.49 4.75
N LYS A 133 -12.24 -41.84 3.85
CA LYS A 133 -12.19 -42.29 2.45
C LYS A 133 -10.99 -43.19 2.21
N LYS A 134 -11.22 -44.29 1.47
CA LYS A 134 -10.15 -45.18 1.02
C LYS A 134 -9.16 -44.41 0.17
N LYS A 135 -7.89 -44.41 0.59
CA LYS A 135 -6.78 -43.79 -0.16
C LYS A 135 -6.50 -44.54 -1.45
N ILE A 136 -6.27 -43.80 -2.52
CA ILE A 136 -5.85 -44.30 -3.82
C ILE A 136 -4.35 -43.99 -4.00
N ASP A 137 -3.63 -44.90 -4.62
CA ASP A 137 -2.21 -44.71 -4.93
C ASP A 137 -2.01 -43.68 -6.07
N GLN A 138 -2.33 -42.43 -5.78
CA GLN A 138 -2.11 -41.27 -6.66
C GLN A 138 -1.42 -40.14 -5.89
N VAL A 139 -0.79 -39.26 -6.62
CA VAL A 139 -0.08 -38.10 -6.11
C VAL A 139 -0.83 -36.83 -6.45
N LEU A 140 -1.07 -35.98 -5.48
CA LEU A 140 -1.71 -34.67 -5.66
C LEU A 140 -0.71 -33.53 -5.47
N PHE A 141 -0.67 -32.60 -6.42
CA PHE A 141 0.11 -31.37 -6.29
C PHE A 141 -0.78 -30.13 -6.52
N ILE A 142 -0.99 -29.33 -5.48
CA ILE A 142 -1.75 -28.09 -5.54
C ILE A 142 -0.78 -26.92 -5.73
N VAL A 143 -0.69 -26.42 -6.95
CA VAL A 143 0.18 -25.31 -7.37
C VAL A 143 -0.54 -23.97 -7.23
N GLY A 144 -1.80 -23.92 -7.63
CA GLY A 144 -2.59 -22.69 -7.63
C GLY A 144 -1.98 -21.62 -8.57
N GLY A 145 -1.93 -20.38 -8.13
CA GLY A 145 -1.36 -19.23 -8.86
C GLY A 145 0.07 -18.84 -8.44
N SER A 146 0.73 -19.60 -7.58
CA SER A 146 2.07 -19.27 -7.07
C SER A 146 3.15 -19.55 -8.13
N LYS A 147 3.96 -18.54 -8.47
CA LYS A 147 5.10 -18.69 -9.38
C LYS A 147 6.15 -19.67 -8.85
N ASN A 148 6.44 -19.62 -7.55
CA ASN A 148 7.43 -20.51 -6.91
C ASN A 148 6.98 -21.97 -6.89
N LYS A 149 5.68 -22.24 -6.68
CA LYS A 149 5.11 -23.59 -6.79
C LYS A 149 5.05 -24.05 -8.24
N LYS A 150 4.77 -23.14 -9.19
CA LYS A 150 4.76 -23.48 -10.63
C LYS A 150 6.15 -23.87 -11.11
N ALA A 151 7.19 -23.11 -10.74
CA ALA A 151 8.57 -23.46 -11.07
C ALA A 151 8.98 -24.82 -10.46
N ALA A 152 8.60 -25.10 -9.21
CA ALA A 152 8.82 -26.42 -8.62
C ALA A 152 8.04 -27.53 -9.36
N ALA A 153 6.80 -27.24 -9.79
CA ALA A 153 6.00 -28.20 -10.55
C ALA A 153 6.62 -28.53 -11.91
N ASP A 154 7.20 -27.54 -12.59
CA ASP A 154 7.87 -27.77 -13.88
C ASP A 154 9.05 -28.72 -13.72
N ILE A 155 9.91 -28.51 -12.71
CA ILE A 155 11.03 -29.40 -12.41
C ILE A 155 10.52 -30.82 -12.08
N ILE A 156 9.49 -30.94 -11.25
CA ILE A 156 8.93 -32.24 -10.86
C ILE A 156 8.33 -32.97 -12.04
N VAL A 157 7.48 -32.29 -12.83
CA VAL A 157 6.81 -32.92 -13.98
C VAL A 157 7.81 -33.31 -15.07
N GLU A 158 8.83 -32.47 -15.33
CA GLU A 158 9.91 -32.82 -16.28
C GLU A 158 10.58 -34.16 -15.91
N ASN A 159 10.75 -34.38 -14.61
CA ASN A 159 11.43 -35.58 -14.07
C ASN A 159 10.47 -36.68 -13.62
N TRP A 160 9.16 -36.53 -13.86
CA TRP A 160 8.15 -37.52 -13.48
C TRP A 160 8.21 -38.72 -14.45
N ARG A 161 8.59 -39.91 -13.96
CA ARG A 161 8.80 -41.10 -14.76
C ARG A 161 7.50 -41.87 -15.01
N PRO A 162 7.39 -42.62 -16.12
CA PRO A 162 6.19 -43.40 -16.43
C PRO A 162 5.81 -44.45 -15.37
N GLU A 163 6.79 -45.00 -14.66
CA GLU A 163 6.61 -45.99 -13.61
C GLU A 163 6.10 -45.43 -12.30
N TYR A 164 6.09 -44.10 -12.14
CA TYR A 164 5.57 -43.46 -10.94
C TYR A 164 4.04 -43.42 -10.96
N ASN A 165 3.46 -43.30 -9.76
CA ASN A 165 2.01 -43.15 -9.60
C ASN A 165 1.47 -41.96 -10.39
N LYS A 166 0.18 -42.03 -10.73
CA LYS A 166 -0.51 -40.93 -11.43
C LYS A 166 -0.39 -39.64 -10.64
N LEU A 167 0.13 -38.59 -11.29
CA LEU A 167 0.26 -37.27 -10.72
C LEU A 167 -0.89 -36.38 -11.19
N ILE A 168 -1.63 -35.81 -10.23
CA ILE A 168 -2.68 -34.82 -10.47
C ILE A 168 -2.14 -33.45 -10.06
N VAL A 169 -2.06 -32.52 -11.01
CA VAL A 169 -1.58 -31.15 -10.79
C VAL A 169 -2.73 -30.17 -10.92
N LEU A 170 -3.06 -29.50 -9.82
CA LEU A 170 -4.02 -28.38 -9.81
C LEU A 170 -3.27 -27.08 -10.04
N SER A 171 -3.42 -26.46 -11.21
CA SER A 171 -2.71 -25.24 -11.59
C SER A 171 -3.55 -24.38 -12.53
N SER A 172 -3.46 -23.07 -12.42
CA SER A 172 -4.06 -22.13 -13.37
C SER A 172 -3.38 -22.15 -14.75
N VAL A 173 -2.17 -22.75 -14.84
CA VAL A 173 -1.36 -22.81 -16.05
C VAL A 173 -0.93 -24.26 -16.28
N THR A 174 -0.89 -24.72 -17.55
CA THR A 174 -0.32 -26.02 -17.90
C THR A 174 1.18 -26.04 -17.93
N GLY A 175 1.72 -27.22 -17.71
CA GLY A 175 3.12 -27.55 -17.96
C GLY A 175 3.27 -28.66 -19.02
N LEU A 176 4.39 -29.37 -18.96
CA LEU A 176 4.70 -30.48 -19.85
C LEU A 176 3.67 -31.60 -19.76
N GLU A 177 3.20 -32.09 -20.90
CA GLU A 177 2.29 -33.22 -20.98
C GLU A 177 3.04 -34.55 -20.87
N LYS A 178 2.56 -35.45 -20.00
CA LYS A 178 3.07 -36.80 -19.82
C LYS A 178 1.95 -37.81 -19.62
N PRO A 179 2.11 -39.08 -19.99
CA PRO A 179 1.02 -40.08 -19.96
C PRO A 179 0.39 -40.29 -18.54
N ASN A 180 1.20 -40.19 -17.50
CA ASN A 180 0.78 -40.37 -16.11
C ASN A 180 0.64 -39.06 -15.32
N VAL A 181 0.59 -37.90 -16.02
CA VAL A 181 0.37 -36.58 -15.43
C VAL A 181 -0.95 -35.98 -15.94
N VAL A 182 -1.80 -35.59 -15.03
CA VAL A 182 -3.11 -34.96 -15.33
C VAL A 182 -3.11 -33.53 -14.79
N TRP A 183 -3.27 -32.57 -15.70
CA TRP A 183 -3.41 -31.16 -15.35
C TRP A 183 -4.88 -30.77 -15.23
N ILE A 184 -5.28 -30.30 -14.05
CA ILE A 184 -6.60 -29.71 -13.82
C ILE A 184 -6.45 -28.19 -13.85
N LYS A 185 -6.87 -27.57 -14.97
CA LYS A 185 -6.73 -26.14 -15.25
C LYS A 185 -7.93 -25.32 -14.82
N GLN A 186 -9.10 -25.97 -14.79
CA GLN A 186 -10.35 -25.30 -14.42
C GLN A 186 -10.38 -25.04 -12.92
N PHE A 187 -11.11 -24.02 -12.58
CA PHE A 187 -11.43 -23.74 -11.19
C PHE A 187 -12.28 -24.87 -10.61
N ILE A 188 -11.81 -25.46 -9.53
CA ILE A 188 -12.56 -26.49 -8.80
C ILE A 188 -13.16 -25.92 -7.53
N THR A 189 -14.28 -26.44 -7.09
CA THR A 189 -14.92 -26.06 -5.82
C THR A 189 -14.10 -26.49 -4.62
N ASN A 190 -14.37 -25.91 -3.46
CA ASN A 190 -13.71 -26.35 -2.22
C ASN A 190 -14.03 -27.82 -1.91
N GLU A 191 -15.24 -28.27 -2.22
CA GLU A 191 -15.68 -29.65 -2.03
C GLU A 191 -14.87 -30.60 -2.91
N GLU A 192 -14.68 -30.30 -4.17
CA GLU A 192 -13.86 -31.09 -5.11
C GLU A 192 -12.39 -31.10 -4.67
N LYS A 193 -11.85 -29.97 -4.22
CA LYS A 193 -10.51 -29.89 -3.67
C LYS A 193 -10.37 -30.79 -2.43
N GLN A 194 -11.31 -30.71 -1.50
CA GLN A 194 -11.32 -31.55 -0.31
C GLN A 194 -11.44 -33.05 -0.64
N GLN A 195 -12.20 -33.41 -1.67
CA GLN A 195 -12.26 -34.77 -2.14
C GLN A 195 -10.92 -35.28 -2.68
N LEU A 196 -10.22 -34.48 -3.51
CA LEU A 196 -8.89 -34.83 -4.02
C LEU A 196 -7.86 -34.98 -2.91
N LEU A 197 -7.86 -34.05 -1.94
CA LEU A 197 -7.02 -34.15 -0.74
C LEU A 197 -7.30 -35.42 0.05
N ALA A 198 -8.58 -35.77 0.24
CA ALA A 198 -8.97 -36.94 1.04
C ALA A 198 -8.57 -38.27 0.39
N VAL A 199 -8.74 -38.41 -0.92
CA VAL A 199 -8.52 -39.70 -1.61
C VAL A 199 -7.08 -39.91 -2.04
N SER A 200 -6.26 -38.88 -2.22
CA SER A 200 -4.86 -39.02 -2.64
C SER A 200 -4.00 -39.51 -1.48
N LYS A 201 -3.24 -40.58 -1.69
CA LYS A 201 -2.34 -41.14 -0.67
C LYS A 201 -1.10 -40.28 -0.49
N TYR A 202 -0.61 -39.70 -1.57
CA TYR A 202 0.61 -38.91 -1.61
C TYR A 202 0.30 -37.48 -2.02
N HIS A 203 0.92 -36.52 -1.35
CA HIS A 203 0.83 -35.10 -1.73
C HIS A 203 2.21 -34.53 -1.99
N ILE A 204 2.31 -33.64 -2.95
CA ILE A 204 3.49 -32.81 -3.17
C ILE A 204 3.21 -31.42 -2.61
N VAL A 205 4.07 -30.99 -1.69
CA VAL A 205 4.09 -29.65 -1.14
C VAL A 205 5.47 -29.06 -1.41
N ALA A 206 5.73 -28.78 -2.68
CA ALA A 206 6.99 -28.23 -3.14
C ALA A 206 6.81 -26.76 -3.54
N SER A 207 7.73 -25.93 -3.08
CA SER A 207 7.85 -24.52 -3.45
C SER A 207 9.33 -24.14 -3.43
N LEU A 208 9.71 -23.13 -4.22
CA LEU A 208 11.09 -22.61 -4.21
C LEU A 208 11.27 -21.50 -3.17
N ALA A 209 10.20 -20.85 -2.74
CA ALA A 209 10.11 -19.94 -1.62
C ALA A 209 8.65 -19.85 -1.16
N GLU A 210 8.41 -19.63 0.12
CA GLU A 210 7.05 -19.61 0.69
C GLU A 210 7.01 -18.82 2.01
N GLY A 211 5.90 -18.11 2.27
CA GLY A 211 5.69 -17.39 3.53
C GLY A 211 5.18 -18.24 4.70
N PHE A 212 4.31 -19.24 4.42
CA PHE A 212 3.74 -20.12 5.46
C PHE A 212 3.42 -21.53 4.95
N GLY A 213 2.73 -21.66 3.80
CA GLY A 213 2.42 -22.95 3.18
C GLY A 213 1.10 -23.60 3.63
N TYR A 214 -0.03 -23.02 3.32
CA TYR A 214 -1.35 -23.60 3.64
C TYR A 214 -1.57 -24.98 3.05
N THR A 215 -1.02 -25.28 1.87
CA THR A 215 -1.07 -26.61 1.27
C THR A 215 -0.41 -27.68 2.14
N MET A 216 0.58 -27.32 2.95
CA MET A 216 1.18 -28.24 3.94
C MET A 216 0.16 -28.60 5.01
N VAL A 217 -0.53 -27.61 5.57
CA VAL A 217 -1.58 -27.81 6.58
C VAL A 217 -2.69 -28.72 6.05
N GLU A 218 -3.16 -28.46 4.83
CA GLU A 218 -4.20 -29.25 4.16
C GLU A 218 -3.75 -30.71 3.92
N SER A 219 -2.50 -30.91 3.53
CA SER A 219 -1.93 -32.23 3.28
C SER A 219 -1.76 -33.04 4.56
N ILE A 220 -1.30 -32.40 5.63
CA ILE A 220 -1.18 -32.99 6.97
C ILE A 220 -2.57 -33.38 7.50
N ALA A 221 -3.55 -32.48 7.37
CA ALA A 221 -4.94 -32.72 7.78
C ALA A 221 -5.56 -33.91 7.05
N ALA A 222 -5.23 -34.06 5.76
CA ALA A 222 -5.68 -35.20 4.96
C ALA A 222 -4.98 -36.53 5.32
N GLY A 223 -3.98 -36.53 6.19
CA GLY A 223 -3.20 -37.73 6.55
C GLY A 223 -2.43 -38.31 5.36
N ALA A 224 -1.95 -37.46 4.45
CA ALA A 224 -1.22 -37.88 3.28
C ALA A 224 0.26 -38.10 3.59
N LYS A 225 0.95 -38.94 2.82
CA LYS A 225 2.41 -38.96 2.79
C LYS A 225 2.89 -37.82 1.92
N ILE A 226 3.80 -36.98 2.41
CA ILE A 226 4.11 -35.68 1.83
C ILE A 226 5.53 -35.62 1.31
N LEU A 227 5.65 -35.37 0.00
CA LEU A 227 6.88 -34.92 -0.63
C LEU A 227 6.99 -33.41 -0.45
N TRP A 228 8.06 -32.90 0.13
CA TRP A 228 8.18 -31.49 0.42
C TRP A 228 9.61 -30.96 0.27
N THR A 229 9.76 -29.74 -0.24
CA THR A 229 11.05 -29.05 -0.34
C THR A 229 11.53 -28.58 1.02
N ASP A 230 12.83 -28.73 1.30
CA ASP A 230 13.40 -28.35 2.60
C ASP A 230 13.75 -26.85 2.71
N ILE A 231 12.89 -26.01 2.15
CA ILE A 231 13.02 -24.56 2.29
C ILE A 231 12.96 -24.14 3.77
N PRO A 232 13.62 -23.04 4.16
CA PRO A 232 13.75 -22.65 5.56
C PRO A 232 12.42 -22.61 6.33
N VAL A 233 11.37 -22.03 5.74
CA VAL A 233 10.04 -21.93 6.37
C VAL A 233 9.42 -23.29 6.61
N TYR A 234 9.52 -24.22 5.65
CA TYR A 234 8.96 -25.56 5.84
C TYR A 234 9.74 -26.37 6.89
N LYS A 235 11.07 -26.26 6.90
CA LYS A 235 11.89 -26.88 7.97
C LYS A 235 11.51 -26.36 9.35
N GLU A 236 11.39 -25.04 9.49
CA GLU A 236 11.05 -24.39 10.75
C GLU A 236 9.68 -24.81 11.25
N LEU A 237 8.66 -24.70 10.38
CA LEU A 237 7.27 -24.87 10.80
C LEU A 237 6.82 -26.34 10.84
N TRP A 238 7.37 -27.22 10.01
CA TRP A 238 6.83 -28.54 9.77
C TRP A 238 7.84 -29.67 9.94
N GLY A 239 9.15 -29.36 9.92
CA GLY A 239 10.21 -30.37 10.01
C GLY A 239 10.15 -31.20 11.28
N GLY A 240 9.75 -30.60 12.40
CA GLY A 240 9.58 -31.29 13.67
C GLY A 240 8.42 -32.32 13.69
N LEU A 241 7.40 -32.12 12.83
CA LEU A 241 6.27 -33.04 12.70
C LEU A 241 6.53 -34.11 11.63
N LEU A 242 7.04 -33.70 10.47
CA LEU A 242 7.18 -34.59 9.30
C LEU A 242 8.45 -35.44 9.32
N GLY A 243 9.43 -35.07 10.13
CA GLY A 243 10.72 -35.78 10.22
C GLY A 243 11.56 -35.64 8.93
N CYS A 244 12.38 -36.68 8.65
CA CYS A 244 13.34 -36.64 7.54
C CYS A 244 12.88 -37.38 6.27
N SER A 245 11.67 -37.95 6.24
CA SER A 245 11.17 -38.69 5.07
C SER A 245 10.43 -37.79 4.08
N GLY A 246 10.56 -38.08 2.79
CA GLY A 246 9.89 -37.31 1.75
C GLY A 246 10.48 -35.92 1.50
N ILE A 247 11.70 -35.64 1.96
CA ILE A 247 12.36 -34.35 1.82
C ILE A 247 13.06 -34.26 0.46
N ILE A 248 12.62 -33.31 -0.37
CA ILE A 248 13.34 -32.87 -1.56
C ILE A 248 14.39 -31.85 -1.11
N LYS A 249 15.66 -32.25 -1.11
CA LYS A 249 16.79 -31.39 -0.74
C LYS A 249 16.95 -30.26 -1.71
N THR A 250 17.04 -29.03 -1.21
CA THR A 250 17.20 -27.83 -2.01
C THR A 250 18.63 -27.28 -1.92
N THR A 251 19.02 -26.54 -2.95
CA THR A 251 20.26 -25.76 -3.01
C THR A 251 19.91 -24.30 -3.22
N THR A 252 20.70 -23.39 -2.64
CA THR A 252 20.53 -21.96 -2.87
C THR A 252 20.80 -21.63 -4.34
N ASP A 253 19.90 -20.88 -4.95
CA ASP A 253 20.12 -20.31 -6.27
C ASP A 253 20.87 -18.98 -6.10
N GLU A 254 22.10 -18.89 -6.66
CA GLU A 254 22.93 -17.69 -6.62
C GLU A 254 22.49 -16.63 -7.64
N SER A 255 21.42 -16.87 -8.38
CA SER A 255 20.90 -15.92 -9.37
C SER A 255 20.59 -14.53 -8.73
N SER A 256 20.71 -13.48 -9.53
CA SER A 256 20.40 -12.11 -9.14
C SER A 256 18.89 -11.90 -8.96
N CYS A 257 18.32 -12.43 -7.88
CA CYS A 257 16.92 -12.18 -7.54
C CYS A 257 16.80 -10.90 -6.70
N PRO A 258 15.95 -9.93 -7.08
CA PRO A 258 15.77 -8.69 -6.32
C PRO A 258 14.94 -8.88 -5.05
N MET A 259 14.36 -10.07 -4.83
CA MET A 259 13.56 -10.37 -3.65
C MET A 259 14.45 -10.68 -2.44
N LEU A 260 13.93 -10.37 -1.24
CA LEU A 260 14.66 -10.57 0.01
C LEU A 260 14.90 -12.05 0.29
N ASP A 261 13.88 -12.90 0.07
CA ASP A 261 14.01 -14.36 0.13
C ASP A 261 14.19 -14.90 -1.29
N LYS A 262 15.40 -15.37 -1.57
CA LYS A 262 15.74 -15.89 -2.90
C LYS A 262 15.12 -17.26 -3.10
N PRO A 263 14.60 -17.56 -4.29
CA PRO A 263 14.14 -18.91 -4.60
C PRO A 263 15.32 -19.89 -4.56
N VAL A 264 15.02 -21.11 -4.11
CA VAL A 264 15.96 -22.23 -4.13
C VAL A 264 15.76 -23.06 -5.41
N SER A 265 16.63 -24.02 -5.64
CA SER A 265 16.48 -25.03 -6.68
C SER A 265 16.66 -26.44 -6.09
N PHE A 266 16.34 -27.50 -6.85
CA PHE A 266 16.61 -28.88 -6.47
C PHE A 266 16.87 -29.74 -7.70
N THR A 267 17.57 -30.86 -7.46
CA THR A 267 17.97 -31.77 -8.53
C THR A 267 17.01 -32.96 -8.67
N ASN A 268 17.07 -33.62 -9.80
CA ASN A 268 16.38 -34.86 -10.09
C ASN A 268 16.71 -35.96 -9.06
N GLN A 269 17.98 -36.04 -8.65
CA GLN A 269 18.43 -37.02 -7.67
C GLN A 269 17.75 -36.75 -6.31
N SER A 270 17.63 -35.48 -5.91
CA SER A 270 16.97 -35.07 -4.68
C SER A 270 15.49 -35.47 -4.67
N LEU A 271 14.79 -35.31 -5.79
CA LEU A 271 13.41 -35.77 -5.94
C LEU A 271 13.30 -37.29 -5.85
N PHE A 272 14.18 -38.02 -6.51
CA PHE A 272 14.20 -39.48 -6.48
C PHE A 272 14.46 -40.03 -5.08
N ASP A 273 15.46 -39.51 -4.37
CA ASP A 273 15.79 -39.89 -2.98
C ASP A 273 14.62 -39.60 -2.03
N ALA A 274 13.93 -38.49 -2.22
CA ALA A 274 12.74 -38.14 -1.43
C ALA A 274 11.60 -39.16 -1.65
N MET A 275 11.37 -39.56 -2.91
CA MET A 275 10.37 -40.58 -3.25
C MET A 275 10.68 -41.95 -2.64
N LEU A 276 11.93 -42.39 -2.65
CA LEU A 276 12.35 -43.66 -2.03
C LEU A 276 12.11 -43.68 -0.51
N SER A 277 12.19 -42.55 0.15
CA SER A 277 11.96 -42.43 1.61
C SER A 277 10.49 -42.20 1.98
N LEU A 278 9.62 -41.88 1.03
CA LEU A 278 8.28 -41.37 1.27
C LEU A 278 7.38 -42.37 2.03
N ASP A 279 7.45 -43.65 1.67
CA ASP A 279 6.63 -44.67 2.33
C ASP A 279 7.01 -44.92 3.79
N LYS A 280 8.21 -44.53 4.18
CA LYS A 280 8.68 -44.60 5.59
C LYS A 280 8.15 -43.45 6.43
N GLN A 281 7.56 -42.42 5.80
CA GLN A 281 7.05 -41.25 6.51
C GLN A 281 5.88 -41.66 7.42
N SER A 282 5.99 -41.25 8.68
CA SER A 282 4.93 -41.40 9.67
C SER A 282 4.96 -40.17 10.57
N TYR A 283 3.82 -39.65 10.86
CA TYR A 283 3.67 -38.55 11.80
C TYR A 283 2.39 -38.72 12.62
N THR A 284 2.50 -38.38 13.88
CA THR A 284 1.43 -38.52 14.88
C THR A 284 1.25 -37.20 15.62
N ASN A 285 0.22 -37.10 16.44
CA ASN A 285 -0.03 -35.94 17.29
C ASN A 285 -0.26 -34.64 16.53
N VAL A 286 -0.78 -34.72 15.30
CA VAL A 286 -1.05 -33.56 14.43
C VAL A 286 -1.90 -32.49 15.13
N ASN A 287 -2.98 -32.93 15.79
CA ASN A 287 -3.87 -31.99 16.50
C ASN A 287 -3.15 -31.28 17.65
N GLU A 288 -2.33 -31.99 18.41
CA GLU A 288 -1.54 -31.40 19.49
C GLU A 288 -0.52 -30.40 18.95
N TYR A 289 0.15 -30.75 17.86
CA TYR A 289 1.11 -29.85 17.18
C TYR A 289 0.46 -28.55 16.73
N ILE A 290 -0.70 -28.63 16.05
CA ILE A 290 -1.43 -27.44 15.57
C ILE A 290 -2.02 -26.64 16.73
N LEU A 291 -2.54 -27.29 17.76
CA LEU A 291 -3.02 -26.60 18.96
C LEU A 291 -1.88 -25.83 19.65
N LYS A 292 -0.69 -26.42 19.73
CA LYS A 292 0.50 -25.73 20.24
C LYS A 292 0.86 -24.52 19.38
N MET A 293 0.96 -24.69 18.06
CA MET A 293 1.23 -23.55 17.15
C MET A 293 0.22 -22.43 17.34
N ASN A 294 -1.06 -22.74 17.40
CA ASN A 294 -2.13 -21.75 17.56
C ASN A 294 -2.10 -21.08 18.93
N LYS A 295 -1.73 -21.81 19.98
CA LYS A 295 -1.53 -21.26 21.34
C LYS A 295 -0.35 -20.30 21.35
N ASP A 296 0.78 -20.72 20.78
CA ASP A 296 2.00 -19.90 20.68
C ASP A 296 1.75 -18.63 19.85
N PHE A 297 1.10 -18.77 18.70
CA PHE A 297 0.68 -17.62 17.89
C PHE A 297 -0.19 -16.66 18.70
N ARG A 298 -1.25 -17.15 19.34
CA ARG A 298 -2.18 -16.31 20.12
C ARG A 298 -1.45 -15.53 21.21
N GLN A 299 -0.54 -16.17 21.92
CA GLN A 299 0.24 -15.53 22.98
C GLN A 299 1.16 -14.45 22.41
N LYS A 300 1.96 -14.77 21.39
CA LYS A 300 2.92 -13.86 20.76
C LYS A 300 2.21 -12.70 20.08
N PHE A 301 1.13 -12.99 19.33
CA PHE A 301 0.33 -11.97 18.65
C PHE A 301 -0.32 -10.99 19.64
N THR A 302 -0.88 -11.50 20.73
CA THR A 302 -1.46 -10.65 21.79
C THR A 302 -0.40 -9.69 22.35
N TYR A 303 0.79 -10.20 22.65
CA TYR A 303 1.87 -9.40 23.22
C TYR A 303 2.35 -8.33 22.22
N ALA A 304 2.58 -8.72 20.97
CA ALA A 304 2.99 -7.80 19.91
C ALA A 304 1.93 -6.72 19.65
N TRP A 305 0.64 -7.10 19.68
CA TRP A 305 -0.47 -6.17 19.50
C TRP A 305 -0.58 -5.13 20.62
N LEU A 306 -0.36 -5.52 21.86
CA LEU A 306 -0.29 -4.56 22.98
C LEU A 306 0.83 -3.52 22.76
N GLY A 307 1.94 -3.91 22.15
CA GLY A 307 2.99 -2.98 21.73
C GLY A 307 2.52 -1.97 20.67
N VAL A 308 1.69 -2.41 19.72
CA VAL A 308 1.06 -1.53 18.71
C VAL A 308 0.11 -0.53 19.39
N GLU A 309 -0.75 -1.00 20.29
CA GLU A 309 -1.67 -0.12 21.04
C GLU A 309 -0.92 0.95 21.84
N GLN A 310 0.18 0.57 22.49
CA GLN A 310 1.04 1.52 23.21
C GLN A 310 1.67 2.57 22.27
N ARG A 311 2.07 2.17 21.04
CA ARG A 311 2.57 3.11 20.05
C ARG A 311 1.50 4.10 19.61
N VAL A 312 0.27 3.65 19.34
CA VAL A 312 -0.87 4.53 19.03
C VAL A 312 -1.14 5.50 20.19
N LYS A 313 -1.10 5.01 21.43
CA LYS A 313 -1.28 5.85 22.62
C LYS A 313 -0.20 6.94 22.69
N ARG A 314 1.08 6.57 22.53
CA ARG A 314 2.20 7.54 22.52
C ARG A 314 2.07 8.55 21.39
N TYR A 315 1.64 8.12 20.20
CA TYR A 315 1.36 9.02 19.09
C TYR A 315 0.31 10.06 19.48
N ASN A 316 -0.83 9.61 20.03
CA ASN A 316 -1.91 10.50 20.46
C ASN A 316 -1.46 11.44 21.59
N GLU A 317 -0.62 10.98 22.53
CA GLU A 317 -0.04 11.80 23.60
C GLU A 317 0.95 12.83 23.04
N LYS A 318 1.79 12.44 22.05
CA LYS A 318 2.71 13.37 21.37
C LYS A 318 1.91 14.46 20.64
N VAL A 319 0.89 14.09 19.89
CA VAL A 319 -0.01 15.04 19.20
C VAL A 319 -0.70 15.99 20.19
N LYS A 320 -1.16 15.49 21.34
CA LYS A 320 -1.74 16.35 22.39
C LYS A 320 -0.72 17.31 23.03
N LYS A 321 0.53 16.88 23.18
CA LYS A 321 1.62 17.70 23.76
C LYS A 321 2.18 18.73 22.78
N THR A 322 2.24 18.41 21.48
CA THR A 322 2.63 19.34 20.42
C THR A 322 1.52 20.35 20.09
N GLY A 323 0.36 20.16 20.64
CA GLY A 323 -0.68 21.14 21.05
C GLY A 323 -1.28 22.05 20.01
N SER A 324 -0.90 22.05 18.76
CA SER A 324 -1.60 22.72 17.68
C SER A 324 -1.06 22.29 16.32
N ASP A 325 -1.96 22.25 15.33
CA ASP A 325 -1.56 22.19 13.93
C ASP A 325 -0.48 23.26 13.66
N PRO A 326 0.58 22.97 12.86
CA PRO A 326 1.62 23.95 12.57
C PRO A 326 1.03 25.17 11.85
N ILE A 327 1.63 26.33 12.01
CA ILE A 327 1.28 27.48 11.20
C ILE A 327 1.78 27.20 9.79
N ILE A 328 0.85 27.24 8.81
CA ILE A 328 1.08 26.90 7.42
C ILE A 328 1.01 28.14 6.51
N GLY A 329 2.01 28.29 5.66
CA GLY A 329 1.96 29.22 4.53
C GLY A 329 1.28 28.56 3.33
N VAL A 330 0.05 28.93 3.01
CA VAL A 330 -0.64 28.48 1.80
C VAL A 330 -0.33 29.47 0.68
N VAL A 331 0.31 29.01 -0.40
CA VAL A 331 0.73 29.87 -1.51
C VAL A 331 -0.12 29.57 -2.73
N THR A 332 -0.80 30.61 -3.23
CA THR A 332 -1.59 30.61 -4.47
C THR A 332 -0.93 31.51 -5.50
N LEU A 333 -0.66 30.97 -6.69
CA LEU A 333 -0.07 31.71 -7.80
C LEU A 333 -1.17 32.14 -8.77
N VAL A 334 -1.26 33.44 -9.07
CA VAL A 334 -2.28 34.02 -9.97
C VAL A 334 -1.62 34.61 -11.19
N TYR A 335 -2.22 34.39 -12.38
CA TYR A 335 -1.82 35.03 -13.62
C TYR A 335 -3.02 35.20 -14.59
N ASN A 336 -3.48 36.44 -14.82
CA ASN A 336 -4.52 36.81 -15.77
C ASN A 336 -5.85 36.04 -15.67
N ARG A 337 -6.23 35.62 -14.46
CA ARG A 337 -7.46 34.84 -14.19
C ARG A 337 -8.22 35.35 -12.95
N PRO A 338 -8.58 36.67 -12.91
CA PRO A 338 -9.19 37.22 -11.69
C PRO A 338 -10.52 36.57 -11.31
N HIS A 339 -11.27 36.04 -12.29
CA HIS A 339 -12.54 35.34 -12.04
C HIS A 339 -12.38 34.05 -11.25
N TRP A 340 -11.22 33.34 -11.32
CA TRP A 340 -10.94 32.16 -10.51
C TRP A 340 -10.62 32.47 -9.04
N PHE A 341 -10.33 33.74 -8.70
CA PHE A 341 -9.99 34.09 -7.31
C PHE A 341 -11.09 33.74 -6.31
N THR A 342 -12.37 33.89 -6.70
CA THR A 342 -13.51 33.48 -5.85
C THR A 342 -13.49 31.98 -5.54
N HIS A 343 -13.04 31.17 -6.49
CA HIS A 343 -12.86 29.74 -6.30
C HIS A 343 -11.68 29.44 -5.37
N ALA A 344 -10.53 30.11 -5.54
CA ALA A 344 -9.39 29.99 -4.63
C ALA A 344 -9.77 30.36 -3.19
N LEU A 345 -10.54 31.43 -3.01
CA LEU A 345 -11.06 31.83 -1.71
C LEU A 345 -11.96 30.75 -1.11
N ARG A 346 -12.88 30.17 -1.88
CA ARG A 346 -13.72 29.06 -1.42
C ARG A 346 -12.91 27.87 -0.90
N ASN A 347 -11.83 27.48 -1.59
CA ASN A 347 -10.96 26.39 -1.12
C ASN A 347 -10.36 26.68 0.28
N ILE A 348 -10.03 27.93 0.57
CA ILE A 348 -9.55 28.35 1.90
C ILE A 348 -10.70 28.35 2.93
N GLU A 349 -11.88 28.85 2.56
CA GLU A 349 -13.03 28.95 3.45
C GLU A 349 -13.59 27.59 3.87
N THR A 350 -13.62 26.64 2.93
CA THR A 350 -14.13 25.27 3.17
C THR A 350 -13.11 24.36 3.82
N SER A 351 -11.84 24.76 3.92
CA SER A 351 -10.81 23.96 4.55
C SER A 351 -11.11 23.73 6.04
N ASN A 352 -10.97 22.47 6.49
CA ASN A 352 -11.07 22.11 7.90
C ASN A 352 -9.79 22.40 8.71
N TYR A 353 -8.76 22.95 8.08
CA TYR A 353 -7.53 23.38 8.77
C TYR A 353 -7.83 24.63 9.62
N PRO A 354 -7.32 24.73 10.87
CA PRO A 354 -7.62 25.90 11.73
C PRO A 354 -7.24 27.22 11.05
N ARG A 355 -8.20 28.11 10.90
CA ARG A 355 -8.05 29.35 10.15
C ARG A 355 -6.97 30.27 10.71
N ASP A 356 -6.85 30.32 12.05
CA ASP A 356 -5.80 31.07 12.76
C ASP A 356 -4.37 30.51 12.54
N LYS A 357 -4.27 29.32 11.96
CA LYS A 357 -3.02 28.67 11.57
C LYS A 357 -2.67 28.81 10.10
N ILE A 358 -3.49 29.48 9.30
CA ILE A 358 -3.26 29.71 7.87
C ILE A 358 -2.72 31.12 7.64
N VAL A 359 -1.58 31.23 6.96
CA VAL A 359 -1.10 32.44 6.32
C VAL A 359 -1.28 32.23 4.80
N TRP A 360 -2.33 32.83 4.23
CA TRP A 360 -2.63 32.69 2.82
C TRP A 360 -1.89 33.75 2.00
N VAL A 361 -0.95 33.33 1.16
CA VAL A 361 -0.14 34.22 0.31
C VAL A 361 -0.61 34.09 -1.13
N VAL A 362 -1.05 35.19 -1.70
CA VAL A 362 -1.43 35.30 -3.12
C VAL A 362 -0.33 36.06 -3.86
N VAL A 363 0.37 35.36 -4.78
CA VAL A 363 1.43 35.97 -5.61
C VAL A 363 0.88 36.19 -7.02
N ASP A 364 0.73 37.43 -7.38
CA ASP A 364 0.06 37.88 -8.61
C ASP A 364 1.02 38.65 -9.54
N ASP A 365 1.29 38.07 -10.72
CA ASP A 365 2.09 38.70 -11.79
C ASP A 365 1.25 39.00 -13.04
N SER A 366 -0.07 39.16 -12.81
CA SER A 366 -1.02 39.51 -13.88
C SER A 366 -0.77 40.90 -14.46
N GLU A 367 -1.27 41.09 -15.67
CA GLU A 367 -1.40 42.42 -16.28
C GLU A 367 -2.26 43.33 -15.37
N PRO A 368 -2.03 44.64 -15.36
CA PRO A 368 -2.69 45.56 -14.42
C PRO A 368 -4.22 45.41 -14.34
N ASN A 369 -4.87 45.21 -15.49
CA ASN A 369 -6.34 45.10 -15.58
C ASN A 369 -6.90 43.73 -15.12
N ASN A 370 -6.02 42.75 -14.92
CA ASN A 370 -6.38 41.38 -14.56
C ASN A 370 -5.90 40.99 -13.13
N ARG A 371 -5.46 41.99 -12.37
CA ARG A 371 -5.00 41.78 -10.98
C ARG A 371 -6.16 41.48 -10.04
N VAL A 372 -5.86 40.77 -8.95
CA VAL A 372 -6.86 40.36 -7.94
C VAL A 372 -6.89 41.28 -6.71
N ASP A 373 -6.20 42.42 -6.74
CA ASP A 373 -6.09 43.34 -5.60
C ASP A 373 -7.46 43.78 -5.05
N SER A 374 -8.42 44.13 -5.94
CA SER A 374 -9.78 44.49 -5.50
C SER A 374 -10.54 43.32 -4.83
N TYR A 375 -10.28 42.09 -5.24
CA TYR A 375 -10.83 40.90 -4.58
C TYR A 375 -10.19 40.68 -3.22
N ILE A 376 -8.89 40.90 -3.09
CA ILE A 376 -8.16 40.83 -1.83
C ILE A 376 -8.72 41.77 -0.79
N GLU A 377 -8.94 43.04 -1.16
CA GLU A 377 -9.48 44.05 -0.24
C GLU A 377 -10.92 43.71 0.21
N LYS A 378 -11.77 43.22 -0.70
CA LYS A 378 -13.10 42.72 -0.35
C LYS A 378 -13.03 41.52 0.61
N THR A 379 -12.08 40.61 0.39
CA THR A 379 -11.87 39.43 1.23
C THR A 379 -11.41 39.82 2.64
N ARG A 380 -10.50 40.77 2.79
CA ARG A 380 -10.05 41.28 4.08
C ARG A 380 -11.18 41.86 4.91
N ILE A 381 -12.13 42.54 4.24
CA ILE A 381 -13.32 43.09 4.91
C ILE A 381 -14.27 41.97 5.34
N ALA A 382 -14.51 41.00 4.46
CA ALA A 382 -15.46 39.91 4.71
C ALA A 382 -14.95 38.87 5.72
N LEU A 383 -13.64 38.64 5.75
CA LEU A 383 -12.97 37.62 6.56
C LEU A 383 -11.79 38.23 7.32
N PRO A 384 -12.05 39.08 8.34
CA PRO A 384 -10.99 39.78 9.09
C PRO A 384 -10.04 38.83 9.86
N ASP A 385 -10.51 37.63 10.17
CA ASP A 385 -9.70 36.62 10.88
C ASP A 385 -8.77 35.81 9.96
N LEU A 386 -8.87 36.01 8.61
CA LEU A 386 -8.00 35.36 7.66
C LEU A 386 -6.73 36.17 7.44
N ASN A 387 -5.57 35.60 7.78
CA ASN A 387 -4.29 36.24 7.50
C ASN A 387 -3.96 36.11 6.00
N ILE A 388 -4.32 37.12 5.22
CA ILE A 388 -4.10 37.15 3.76
C ILE A 388 -3.01 38.16 3.40
N VAL A 389 -1.99 37.66 2.67
CA VAL A 389 -0.83 38.43 2.18
C VAL A 389 -0.90 38.50 0.65
N TYR A 390 -0.94 39.71 0.10
CA TYR A 390 -0.93 39.94 -1.34
C TYR A 390 0.42 40.45 -1.79
N VAL A 391 1.01 39.74 -2.77
CA VAL A 391 2.29 40.09 -3.39
C VAL A 391 2.07 40.33 -4.87
N SER A 392 2.04 41.61 -5.26
CA SER A 392 1.95 42.03 -6.68
C SER A 392 3.35 42.12 -7.28
N LEU A 393 3.58 41.43 -8.39
CA LEU A 393 4.83 41.48 -9.16
C LEU A 393 4.68 42.38 -10.39
N PRO A 394 5.75 43.12 -10.75
CA PRO A 394 5.65 44.11 -11.84
C PRO A 394 5.62 43.47 -13.24
N LYS A 395 6.01 42.23 -13.38
CA LYS A 395 6.08 41.47 -14.64
C LYS A 395 5.92 39.99 -14.44
N LYS A 396 5.57 39.26 -15.48
CA LYS A 396 5.53 37.81 -15.51
C LYS A 396 6.85 37.21 -15.00
N THR A 397 6.76 36.33 -14.03
CA THR A 397 7.89 35.78 -13.30
C THR A 397 7.87 34.26 -13.41
N PRO A 398 9.03 33.59 -13.58
CA PRO A 398 9.10 32.11 -13.60
C PRO A 398 8.45 31.46 -12.39
N LEU A 399 7.78 30.31 -12.58
CA LEU A 399 7.00 29.66 -11.52
C LEU A 399 7.84 29.31 -10.30
N GLY A 400 9.06 28.78 -10.49
CA GLY A 400 9.94 28.46 -9.38
C GLY A 400 10.31 29.68 -8.54
N ALA A 401 10.54 30.83 -9.18
CA ALA A 401 10.78 32.09 -8.47
C ALA A 401 9.53 32.58 -7.72
N LYS A 402 8.34 32.50 -8.34
CA LYS A 402 7.06 32.86 -7.69
C LYS A 402 6.78 32.01 -6.45
N ARG A 403 7.02 30.69 -6.50
CA ARG A 403 6.88 29.79 -5.34
C ARG A 403 7.79 30.20 -4.20
N ASN A 404 9.05 30.52 -4.50
CA ASN A 404 10.00 31.00 -3.47
C ASN A 404 9.54 32.34 -2.87
N ILE A 405 9.10 33.30 -3.69
CA ILE A 405 8.58 34.59 -3.22
C ILE A 405 7.39 34.39 -2.29
N GLY A 406 6.48 33.45 -2.64
CA GLY A 406 5.35 33.12 -1.80
C GLY A 406 5.76 32.56 -0.44
N CYS A 407 6.71 31.64 -0.40
CA CYS A 407 7.26 31.09 0.85
C CYS A 407 7.94 32.19 1.71
N GLU A 408 8.74 33.04 1.09
CA GLU A 408 9.40 34.17 1.77
C GLU A 408 8.39 35.19 2.33
N ALA A 409 7.32 35.47 1.58
CA ALA A 409 6.26 36.38 2.02
C ALA A 409 5.49 35.79 3.22
N ALA A 410 5.22 34.49 3.21
CA ALA A 410 4.58 33.82 4.35
C ALA A 410 5.43 33.92 5.62
N ILE A 411 6.74 33.67 5.53
CA ILE A 411 7.67 33.81 6.67
C ILE A 411 7.72 35.26 7.16
N LYS A 412 7.74 36.22 6.22
CA LYS A 412 7.76 37.64 6.58
C LYS A 412 6.49 38.07 7.33
N ALA A 413 5.35 37.53 6.93
CA ALA A 413 4.06 37.81 7.57
C ALA A 413 3.94 37.16 8.94
N ASN A 414 4.45 35.93 9.08
CA ASN A 414 4.50 35.22 10.35
C ASN A 414 5.74 34.31 10.41
N ASN A 415 6.71 34.62 11.24
CA ASN A 415 7.95 33.88 11.36
C ASN A 415 7.78 32.47 11.97
N GLU A 416 6.63 32.17 12.57
CA GLU A 416 6.30 30.82 13.09
C GLU A 416 5.79 29.86 11.99
N VAL A 417 5.64 30.33 10.74
CA VAL A 417 5.33 29.45 9.61
C VAL A 417 6.41 28.38 9.50
N SER A 418 6.00 27.14 9.66
CA SER A 418 6.89 25.98 9.66
C SER A 418 6.61 24.96 8.55
N VAL A 419 5.49 25.13 7.86
CA VAL A 419 5.04 24.30 6.74
C VAL A 419 4.53 25.20 5.61
N PHE A 420 4.72 24.76 4.36
CA PHE A 420 4.14 25.38 3.19
C PHE A 420 3.26 24.39 2.44
N ALA A 421 2.20 24.86 1.82
CA ALA A 421 1.39 24.12 0.87
C ALA A 421 1.03 25.00 -0.34
N PHE A 422 1.03 24.40 -1.52
CA PHE A 422 0.54 25.09 -2.71
C PHE A 422 -0.94 24.75 -2.93
N MET A 423 -1.69 25.76 -3.37
CA MET A 423 -3.07 25.65 -3.81
C MET A 423 -3.22 26.57 -5.02
N ASP A 424 -3.26 25.98 -6.21
CA ASP A 424 -3.43 26.75 -7.45
C ASP A 424 -4.85 27.34 -7.49
N ASP A 425 -5.02 28.49 -8.13
CA ASP A 425 -6.27 29.27 -8.11
C ASP A 425 -7.43 28.58 -8.85
N ASP A 426 -7.11 27.69 -9.80
CA ASP A 426 -8.03 26.99 -10.70
C ASP A 426 -8.24 25.50 -10.40
N ASP A 427 -7.70 24.97 -9.30
CA ASP A 427 -7.88 23.58 -8.89
C ASP A 427 -8.78 23.46 -7.63
N HIS A 428 -9.56 22.40 -7.54
CA HIS A 428 -10.39 22.13 -6.36
C HIS A 428 -9.60 21.39 -5.28
N TYR A 429 -9.65 21.92 -4.08
CA TYR A 429 -9.06 21.31 -2.88
C TYR A 429 -10.16 20.97 -1.89
N PRO A 430 -10.47 19.66 -1.69
CA PRO A 430 -11.44 19.23 -0.68
C PRO A 430 -11.09 19.70 0.74
N GLU A 431 -12.09 19.76 1.61
CA GLU A 431 -11.97 20.29 2.98
C GLU A 431 -10.77 19.74 3.77
N ASP A 432 -10.48 18.44 3.60
CA ASP A 432 -9.39 17.76 4.30
C ASP A 432 -8.00 17.97 3.66
N SER A 433 -7.91 18.63 2.52
CA SER A 433 -6.69 18.70 1.70
C SER A 433 -5.46 19.18 2.47
N LEU A 434 -5.55 20.29 3.21
CA LEU A 434 -4.44 20.81 4.00
C LEU A 434 -4.08 19.88 5.15
N SER A 435 -5.07 19.44 5.90
CA SER A 435 -4.87 18.54 7.04
C SER A 435 -4.22 17.22 6.64
N LEU A 436 -4.62 16.64 5.50
CA LEU A 436 -4.05 15.40 4.96
C LEU A 436 -2.58 15.57 4.57
N ARG A 437 -2.27 16.65 3.87
CA ARG A 437 -0.90 16.93 3.44
C ARG A 437 0.03 17.21 4.62
N VAL A 438 -0.41 18.03 5.58
CA VAL A 438 0.38 18.32 6.79
C VAL A 438 0.65 17.05 7.60
N ARG A 439 -0.34 16.17 7.76
CA ARG A 439 -0.18 14.89 8.48
C ARG A 439 0.74 13.89 7.78
N GLY A 440 0.94 14.03 6.46
CA GLY A 440 1.91 13.25 5.71
C GLY A 440 3.37 13.59 6.05
N LEU A 441 3.61 14.75 6.66
CA LEU A 441 4.95 15.17 7.12
C LEU A 441 5.32 14.49 8.43
N SER A 442 6.60 14.14 8.60
CA SER A 442 7.12 13.52 9.83
C SER A 442 8.58 13.92 10.06
N GLU A 443 9.21 13.51 11.14
CA GLU A 443 10.63 13.83 11.38
C GLU A 443 11.53 13.48 10.18
N LYS A 444 11.22 12.39 9.48
CA LYS A 444 11.97 11.91 8.30
C LYS A 444 11.39 12.35 6.96
N ILE A 445 10.13 12.78 6.93
CA ILE A 445 9.47 13.21 5.70
C ILE A 445 9.40 14.73 5.70
N GLY A 446 10.16 15.31 4.80
CA GLY A 446 10.27 16.77 4.61
C GLY A 446 9.24 17.33 3.63
N ALA A 447 8.78 16.51 2.66
CA ALA A 447 7.79 16.92 1.67
C ALA A 447 6.82 15.80 1.28
N VAL A 448 5.59 16.17 0.91
CA VAL A 448 4.55 15.27 0.38
C VAL A 448 3.95 15.86 -0.88
N TYR A 449 3.49 15.00 -1.79
CA TYR A 449 2.88 15.38 -3.07
C TYR A 449 1.99 14.26 -3.61
N CYS A 450 1.20 14.55 -4.64
CA CYS A 450 0.51 13.55 -5.45
C CYS A 450 1.18 13.47 -6.83
N ALA A 451 1.40 12.27 -7.35
CA ALA A 451 1.82 12.05 -8.72
C ALA A 451 0.61 11.85 -9.64
N THR A 452 -0.34 11.04 -9.19
CA THR A 452 -1.60 10.80 -9.90
C THR A 452 -2.61 11.90 -9.56
N LEU A 453 -3.30 12.43 -10.57
CA LEU A 453 -4.29 13.50 -10.39
C LEU A 453 -5.65 13.13 -10.97
N PRO A 454 -6.73 13.20 -10.18
CA PRO A 454 -8.08 13.29 -10.71
C PRO A 454 -8.24 14.63 -11.44
N MET A 455 -8.80 14.58 -12.64
CA MET A 455 -9.02 15.74 -13.50
C MET A 455 -10.49 15.85 -13.85
N TYR A 456 -10.97 17.07 -13.97
CA TYR A 456 -12.32 17.37 -14.43
C TYR A 456 -12.28 18.48 -15.48
N ASP A 457 -12.75 18.18 -16.71
CA ASP A 457 -12.90 19.17 -17.78
C ASP A 457 -14.23 19.89 -17.58
N THR A 458 -14.17 21.16 -17.20
CA THR A 458 -15.33 22.00 -16.89
C THR A 458 -16.12 22.43 -18.12
N CYS A 459 -15.54 22.28 -19.33
CA CYS A 459 -16.18 22.62 -20.60
C CYS A 459 -16.81 21.39 -21.25
N LYS A 460 -16.17 20.23 -21.14
CA LYS A 460 -16.64 18.97 -21.74
C LYS A 460 -17.40 18.08 -20.78
N TYR A 461 -17.35 18.37 -19.47
CA TYR A 461 -17.95 17.59 -18.39
C TYR A 461 -17.42 16.14 -18.35
N ILE A 462 -16.11 16.00 -18.50
CA ILE A 462 -15.40 14.70 -18.51
C ILE A 462 -14.45 14.64 -17.33
N SER A 463 -14.58 13.61 -16.53
CA SER A 463 -13.60 13.25 -15.50
C SER A 463 -12.61 12.21 -16.02
N ALA A 464 -11.36 12.34 -15.63
CA ALA A 464 -10.28 11.44 -15.98
C ALA A 464 -9.25 11.35 -14.84
N MET A 465 -8.36 10.38 -14.93
CA MET A 465 -7.19 10.27 -14.06
C MET A 465 -5.93 10.47 -14.89
N ASN A 466 -5.10 11.43 -14.50
CA ASN A 466 -3.75 11.55 -15.03
C ASN A 466 -2.82 10.69 -14.20
N VAL A 467 -2.31 9.62 -14.79
CA VAL A 467 -1.32 8.73 -14.19
C VAL A 467 -0.01 8.90 -14.96
N PRO A 468 1.02 9.52 -14.36
CA PRO A 468 2.31 9.65 -15.02
C PRO A 468 2.95 8.27 -15.26
N PRO A 469 3.81 8.14 -16.29
CA PRO A 469 4.54 6.91 -16.57
C PRO A 469 5.21 6.34 -15.31
N LEU A 470 5.11 5.03 -15.10
CA LEU A 470 5.60 4.37 -13.88
C LEU A 470 7.12 4.21 -13.84
N ASP A 471 7.78 4.33 -14.99
CA ASP A 471 9.23 4.29 -15.17
C ASP A 471 9.93 5.62 -14.81
N LEU A 472 9.16 6.69 -14.64
CA LEU A 472 9.69 7.97 -14.17
C LEU A 472 10.00 7.91 -12.66
N GLY A 473 11.06 8.60 -12.26
CA GLY A 473 11.44 8.76 -10.86
C GLY A 473 10.43 9.58 -10.04
N PRO A 474 10.44 9.47 -8.70
CA PRO A 474 9.50 10.20 -7.84
C PRO A 474 9.51 11.72 -8.07
N ALA A 475 10.69 12.33 -8.29
CA ALA A 475 10.80 13.76 -8.55
C ALA A 475 10.18 14.18 -9.89
N GLU A 476 10.29 13.35 -10.93
CA GLU A 476 9.75 13.61 -12.27
C GLU A 476 8.23 13.48 -12.34
N ARG A 477 7.62 12.79 -11.36
CA ARG A 477 6.18 12.53 -11.29
C ARG A 477 5.43 13.51 -10.41
N VAL A 478 6.11 14.46 -9.77
CA VAL A 478 5.49 15.37 -8.82
C VAL A 478 4.47 16.30 -9.52
N SER A 479 3.32 16.49 -8.86
CA SER A 479 2.42 17.59 -9.20
C SER A 479 2.61 18.74 -8.22
N GLU A 480 3.11 19.85 -8.70
CA GLU A 480 3.47 21.02 -7.90
C GLU A 480 2.27 21.59 -7.13
N ALA A 481 1.07 21.57 -7.74
CA ALA A 481 -0.17 22.01 -7.11
C ALA A 481 -0.52 21.26 -5.81
N THR A 482 0.06 20.07 -5.62
CA THR A 482 -0.18 19.22 -4.44
C THR A 482 0.92 19.26 -3.39
N LEU A 483 2.04 19.93 -3.69
CA LEU A 483 3.18 19.97 -2.78
C LEU A 483 2.81 20.58 -1.42
N CYS A 484 3.21 19.88 -0.37
CA CYS A 484 3.24 20.38 0.99
C CYS A 484 4.56 19.95 1.64
N PHE A 485 5.28 20.89 2.24
CA PHE A 485 6.64 20.63 2.73
C PHE A 485 6.99 21.50 3.93
N LYS A 486 7.95 21.04 4.70
CA LYS A 486 8.48 21.78 5.85
C LYS A 486 9.31 22.97 5.39
N ARG A 487 9.31 24.03 6.21
CA ARG A 487 10.19 25.17 6.02
C ARG A 487 11.67 24.75 5.98
N THR A 488 12.10 23.86 6.86
CA THR A 488 13.47 23.33 6.88
C THR A 488 13.85 22.62 5.58
N PHE A 489 12.92 21.86 4.99
CA PHE A 489 13.13 21.18 3.70
C PHE A 489 13.33 22.19 2.57
N TRP A 490 12.55 23.30 2.56
CA TRP A 490 12.69 24.37 1.58
C TRP A 490 13.96 25.22 1.80
N GLU A 491 14.34 25.50 3.03
CA GLU A 491 15.56 26.26 3.35
C GLU A 491 16.83 25.54 2.89
N LEU A 492 16.84 24.19 2.92
CA LEU A 492 17.97 23.37 2.43
C LEU A 492 18.07 23.34 0.89
N GLY A 493 16.97 23.57 0.17
CA GLY A 493 16.94 23.58 -1.30
C GLY A 493 15.67 24.24 -1.83
N LYS A 494 15.81 25.47 -2.29
CA LYS A 494 14.71 26.25 -2.85
C LYS A 494 14.34 25.78 -4.28
N PHE A 495 13.17 26.19 -4.78
CA PHE A 495 12.79 25.96 -6.16
C PHE A 495 13.78 26.62 -7.13
N PRO A 496 14.11 25.97 -8.26
CA PRO A 496 14.92 26.58 -9.32
C PRO A 496 14.26 27.86 -9.83
N LYS A 497 14.98 28.99 -9.83
CA LYS A 497 14.37 30.32 -10.09
C LYS A 497 13.98 30.56 -11.54
N ASP A 498 14.66 29.90 -12.47
CA ASP A 498 14.56 30.21 -13.92
C ASP A 498 13.67 29.20 -14.66
N ILE A 499 12.98 28.29 -13.93
CA ILE A 499 12.18 27.21 -14.50
C ILE A 499 10.69 27.58 -14.47
N ASN A 500 10.00 27.39 -15.61
CA ASN A 500 8.57 27.63 -15.78
C ASN A 500 7.72 26.36 -15.82
N ILE A 501 8.33 25.18 -16.01
CA ILE A 501 7.65 23.88 -16.06
C ILE A 501 8.59 22.86 -15.44
N GLY A 502 8.07 22.02 -14.51
CA GLY A 502 8.87 20.98 -13.82
C GLY A 502 9.75 21.55 -12.70
N GLU A 503 9.41 22.69 -12.15
CA GLU A 503 10.11 23.29 -11.00
C GLU A 503 10.03 22.38 -9.77
N GLY A 504 9.01 21.53 -9.67
CA GLY A 504 8.87 20.51 -8.63
C GLY A 504 9.90 19.40 -8.74
N GLU A 505 10.26 18.95 -9.96
CA GLU A 505 11.34 18.00 -10.17
C GLU A 505 12.65 18.54 -9.60
N GLY A 506 13.05 19.75 -9.99
CA GLY A 506 14.25 20.39 -9.50
C GLY A 506 14.26 20.65 -7.99
N PHE A 507 13.07 20.82 -7.39
CA PHE A 507 12.91 20.99 -5.94
C PHE A 507 13.07 19.68 -5.17
N LEU A 508 12.65 18.53 -5.71
CA LEU A 508 12.72 17.23 -5.03
C LEU A 508 13.98 16.42 -5.37
N LYS A 509 14.60 16.67 -6.51
CA LYS A 509 15.74 15.89 -7.03
C LYS A 509 16.88 15.78 -6.01
N GLY A 510 17.29 14.52 -5.76
CA GLY A 510 18.33 14.18 -4.78
C GLY A 510 17.83 14.10 -3.33
N ARG A 511 16.55 14.41 -3.08
CA ARG A 511 15.91 14.36 -1.75
C ARG A 511 14.64 13.50 -1.74
N GLU A 512 14.47 12.64 -2.73
CA GLU A 512 13.29 11.78 -2.90
C GLU A 512 13.07 10.85 -1.70
N HIS A 513 14.15 10.50 -0.99
CA HIS A 513 14.12 9.67 0.22
C HIS A 513 13.45 10.37 1.42
N GLU A 514 13.34 11.70 1.40
CA GLU A 514 12.63 12.49 2.40
C GLU A 514 11.19 12.83 1.96
N THR A 515 10.68 12.21 0.89
CA THR A 515 9.38 12.51 0.33
C THR A 515 8.41 11.35 0.38
N VAL A 516 7.10 11.63 0.40
CA VAL A 516 6.04 10.63 0.31
C VAL A 516 5.00 11.06 -0.71
N GLU A 517 4.67 10.14 -1.63
CA GLU A 517 3.54 10.30 -2.53
C GLU A 517 2.23 9.98 -1.80
N LEU A 518 1.29 10.94 -1.80
CA LEU A 518 -0.04 10.79 -1.24
C LEU A 518 -1.04 10.33 -2.31
N SER A 519 -2.11 9.65 -1.86
CA SER A 519 -3.29 9.48 -2.70
C SER A 519 -3.92 10.85 -3.02
N PRO A 520 -4.32 11.12 -4.26
CA PRO A 520 -4.95 12.40 -4.62
C PRO A 520 -6.36 12.56 -4.07
N LYS A 521 -6.99 11.48 -3.60
CA LYS A 521 -8.33 11.53 -3.01
C LYS A 521 -8.34 12.43 -1.79
N ASN A 522 -9.28 13.35 -1.73
CA ASN A 522 -9.37 14.40 -0.73
C ASN A 522 -8.16 15.35 -0.67
N VAL A 523 -7.28 15.33 -1.67
CA VAL A 523 -6.19 16.30 -1.79
C VAL A 523 -6.48 17.31 -2.88
N ILE A 524 -6.85 16.84 -4.08
CA ILE A 524 -7.05 17.72 -5.24
C ILE A 524 -8.00 17.08 -6.26
N VAL A 525 -8.76 17.91 -6.99
CA VAL A 525 -9.29 17.62 -8.32
C VAL A 525 -8.82 18.74 -9.25
N SER A 526 -7.97 18.40 -10.22
CA SER A 526 -7.42 19.39 -11.15
C SER A 526 -8.45 19.73 -12.22
N PHE A 527 -8.75 21.01 -12.41
CA PHE A 527 -9.69 21.46 -13.44
C PHE A 527 -9.01 21.72 -14.77
N ILE A 528 -9.66 21.28 -15.83
CA ILE A 528 -9.28 21.59 -17.20
C ILE A 528 -10.29 22.57 -17.76
N HIS A 529 -9.79 23.69 -18.27
CA HIS A 529 -10.57 24.79 -18.87
C HIS A 529 -9.75 25.50 -19.94
N ASN A 530 -10.39 26.40 -20.70
CA ASN A 530 -9.80 27.04 -21.89
C ASN A 530 -8.56 27.91 -21.62
N LYS A 531 -8.33 28.30 -20.36
CA LYS A 531 -7.20 29.17 -19.96
C LYS A 531 -6.11 28.46 -19.18
N ASN A 532 -6.09 27.09 -19.17
CA ASN A 532 -4.98 26.37 -18.56
C ASN A 532 -3.67 26.63 -19.29
N LEU A 533 -2.60 26.83 -18.54
CA LEU A 533 -1.25 26.99 -19.06
C LEU A 533 -0.55 25.67 -19.36
N THR A 534 -1.08 24.57 -18.85
CA THR A 534 -0.51 23.22 -18.96
C THR A 534 -1.17 22.41 -20.06
N SER A 535 -0.42 21.46 -20.64
CA SER A 535 -0.88 20.55 -21.71
C SER A 535 -1.74 19.37 -21.21
N ARG A 536 -2.22 19.40 -19.97
CA ARG A 536 -3.08 18.34 -19.44
C ARG A 536 -4.37 18.25 -20.24
N ARG A 537 -4.74 17.04 -20.66
CA ARG A 537 -5.93 16.81 -21.49
C ARG A 537 -6.70 15.62 -20.97
N VAL A 538 -8.01 15.71 -21.03
CA VAL A 538 -8.89 14.54 -20.90
C VAL A 538 -8.97 13.79 -22.22
N PRO A 539 -9.39 12.52 -22.24
CA PRO A 539 -9.62 11.79 -23.48
C PRO A 539 -10.57 12.54 -24.42
N GLU A 540 -10.30 12.45 -25.72
CA GLU A 540 -11.17 13.03 -26.76
C GLU A 540 -12.44 12.17 -26.91
N THR A 541 -13.34 12.27 -25.95
CA THR A 541 -14.68 11.73 -26.06
C THR A 541 -15.67 12.86 -26.36
N LYS A 542 -16.75 12.54 -27.07
CA LYS A 542 -17.76 13.55 -27.41
C LYS A 542 -18.85 13.68 -26.35
N GLU A 543 -18.89 12.78 -25.37
CA GLU A 543 -19.96 12.72 -24.39
C GLU A 543 -19.45 12.83 -22.96
N PRO A 544 -20.16 13.54 -22.07
CA PRO A 544 -19.88 13.56 -20.65
C PRO A 544 -19.93 12.13 -20.06
N ASN A 545 -19.01 11.82 -19.14
CA ASN A 545 -18.97 10.50 -18.52
C ASN A 545 -19.74 10.40 -17.19
N GLY A 546 -20.51 11.44 -16.83
CA GLY A 546 -21.40 11.45 -15.67
C GLY A 546 -20.71 11.40 -14.28
N CYS A 547 -19.39 11.41 -14.21
CA CYS A 547 -18.66 11.47 -12.95
C CYS A 547 -18.35 12.93 -12.58
N HIS A 548 -18.81 13.37 -11.41
CA HIS A 548 -18.65 14.75 -10.92
C HIS A 548 -17.89 14.82 -9.59
N TYR A 549 -17.15 13.79 -9.22
CA TYR A 549 -16.39 13.73 -7.97
C TYR A 549 -17.18 14.06 -6.69
N GLY A 550 -18.52 13.93 -6.72
CA GLY A 550 -19.41 14.26 -5.62
C GLY A 550 -19.64 15.75 -5.40
N PHE A 551 -19.38 16.59 -6.41
CA PHE A 551 -19.68 18.02 -6.34
C PHE A 551 -21.19 18.26 -6.14
N SER A 552 -21.53 19.22 -5.27
CA SER A 552 -22.92 19.67 -5.16
C SER A 552 -23.35 20.41 -6.43
N ASP A 553 -24.65 20.40 -6.74
CA ASP A 553 -25.20 21.07 -7.92
C ASP A 553 -24.83 22.57 -7.98
N GLU A 554 -24.81 23.22 -6.82
CA GLU A 554 -24.44 24.62 -6.69
C GLU A 554 -22.96 24.86 -7.03
N TYR A 555 -22.08 24.00 -6.50
CA TYR A 555 -20.65 24.06 -6.80
C TYR A 555 -20.35 23.69 -8.25
N PHE A 556 -21.03 22.68 -8.78
CA PHE A 556 -20.94 22.29 -10.19
C PHE A 556 -21.32 23.45 -11.13
N THR A 557 -22.41 24.16 -10.84
CA THR A 557 -22.85 25.34 -11.61
C THR A 557 -21.78 26.42 -11.60
N MET A 558 -21.22 26.72 -10.43
CA MET A 558 -20.17 27.74 -10.28
C MET A 558 -18.92 27.39 -11.12
N ILE A 559 -18.38 26.16 -11.02
CA ILE A 559 -17.16 25.79 -11.77
C ILE A 559 -17.39 25.73 -13.28
N SER A 560 -18.60 25.35 -13.72
CA SER A 560 -18.96 25.35 -15.15
C SER A 560 -18.99 26.77 -15.72
N GLN A 561 -19.48 27.74 -14.96
CA GLN A 561 -19.46 29.16 -15.35
C GLN A 561 -18.04 29.72 -15.42
N LEU A 562 -17.21 29.41 -14.41
CA LEU A 562 -15.80 29.81 -14.35
C LEU A 562 -14.97 29.20 -15.50
N GLY A 563 -15.22 27.94 -15.83
CA GLY A 563 -14.51 27.24 -16.91
C GLY A 563 -14.84 27.76 -18.31
N SER A 564 -16.03 28.32 -18.48
CA SER A 564 -16.52 28.89 -19.76
C SER A 564 -16.14 30.36 -19.96
N ALA A 565 -15.74 31.07 -18.90
CA ALA A 565 -15.32 32.47 -18.92
C ALA A 565 -13.84 32.62 -19.35
#